data_70deec5f1cb07ef10f4746c1d0c1e84f
#
_entry.id   70deec5f1cb07ef10f4746c1d0c1e84f
#
_cell.length_a   1.000
_cell.length_b   1.000
_cell.length_c   1.000
_cell.angle_alpha   90.00
_cell.angle_beta   90.00
_cell.angle_gamma   90.00
#
_symmetry.space_group_name_H-M   'P 1'
#
loop_
_entity.id
_entity.type
_entity.pdbx_description
1 polymer ?
#
loop_
_entity_poly.entity_id
_entity_poly.type
_entity_poly.pdbx_seq_one_letter_code
_entity_poly.pdbx_strand_id
1 'polypeptide(L)'
;MLYSVGHSCFHYHTVSDVSQTLLSKATYKRKTPAILAFTSKTWEELGTLNQLATNGYQALALDLPDAALKFLDRMASELGLPVVKVEVCPGRVVAIMTWMGTNPGLKSILLNSHTDVVPVYKEHWKYDPFAAFKDADGNIYARGTQDMKCVTIQYIEAIRRLKAKGQTFARTTHLMFVPDEEVGGHKGMEMFINHPEFKNLNVGFALDEGLANPGEAFTVFYGERNPWWLTVRCPGSPGHGSRFVENTAAEKLRSVINSFLDFREKEKHRLNTSECFTLGDVTTVNMTMLNGGVAYNVIPAEMDVSFDMRIPPAVNLQEFEEQIKRWCREAGEDVTYEFAQKHMNQTVTSTDESDPWWHAFSCTCKSLNMTLKKEIFPAATDSRFIRAVGLPAIGFSPMNHTPILLHDHNEYLNEQVFLRGIQVYEKLVPALASIPPQPGEE
;
A
#
# COMPACT_ATOMS: atom_id res chain seq x y z
N MET A 1 -29.39 -49.49 15.23
CA MET A 1 -28.20 -49.18 16.02
C MET A 1 -27.90 -47.67 15.84
N LEU A 2 -28.20 -46.95 16.87
CA LEU A 2 -27.97 -45.51 16.95
C LEU A 2 -26.51 -45.26 17.36
N TYR A 3 -25.76 -44.45 16.61
CA TYR A 3 -24.56 -43.83 17.11
C TYR A 3 -24.75 -42.34 17.20
N SER A 4 -24.70 -41.87 18.40
CA SER A 4 -24.64 -40.48 18.82
C SER A 4 -23.29 -39.87 18.41
N VAL A 5 -23.30 -38.76 17.70
CA VAL A 5 -22.12 -37.95 17.46
C VAL A 5 -22.22 -36.72 18.36
N GLY A 6 -21.29 -36.66 19.32
CA GLY A 6 -21.18 -35.57 20.27
C GLY A 6 -20.79 -34.25 19.60
N HIS A 7 -21.53 -33.20 19.92
CA HIS A 7 -21.21 -31.82 19.61
C HIS A 7 -20.10 -31.32 20.53
N SER A 8 -18.91 -31.09 19.99
CA SER A 8 -17.86 -30.29 20.64
C SER A 8 -18.18 -28.82 20.43
N CYS A 9 -18.64 -28.14 21.44
CA CYS A 9 -18.71 -26.69 21.48
C CYS A 9 -17.30 -26.11 21.54
N PHE A 10 -16.84 -25.47 20.47
CA PHE A 10 -15.70 -24.57 20.54
C PHE A 10 -16.13 -23.27 21.24
N HIS A 11 -15.60 -23.04 22.43
CA HIS A 11 -15.72 -21.76 23.10
C HIS A 11 -14.75 -20.78 22.44
N TYR A 12 -15.31 -19.74 21.83
CA TYR A 12 -14.55 -18.55 21.43
C TYR A 12 -14.22 -17.77 22.71
N HIS A 13 -12.96 -17.79 23.13
CA HIS A 13 -12.49 -16.83 24.12
C HIS A 13 -12.37 -15.46 23.44
N THR A 14 -13.04 -14.49 24.00
CA THR A 14 -12.97 -13.10 23.53
C THR A 14 -11.59 -12.52 23.82
N VAL A 15 -11.11 -11.64 22.94
CA VAL A 15 -9.78 -10.99 23.00
C VAL A 15 -9.52 -10.24 24.33
N SER A 16 -10.55 -9.95 25.10
CA SER A 16 -10.46 -9.35 26.43
C SER A 16 -9.75 -10.22 27.47
N ASP A 17 -9.86 -11.56 27.38
CA ASP A 17 -9.29 -12.46 28.38
C ASP A 17 -7.79 -12.68 28.21
N VAL A 18 -7.29 -12.55 26.98
CA VAL A 18 -5.84 -12.69 26.69
C VAL A 18 -5.07 -11.47 27.18
N SER A 19 -5.67 -10.27 27.10
CA SER A 19 -5.01 -9.03 27.55
C SER A 19 -4.89 -8.96 29.08
N GLN A 20 -5.87 -9.48 29.83
CA GLN A 20 -5.81 -9.49 31.29
C GLN A 20 -4.84 -10.54 31.83
N THR A 21 -4.72 -11.70 31.19
CA THR A 21 -3.81 -12.77 31.62
C THR A 21 -2.34 -12.41 31.36
N LEU A 22 -2.04 -11.61 30.33
CA LEU A 22 -0.69 -11.11 30.09
C LEU A 22 -0.30 -9.98 31.04
N LEU A 23 -1.26 -9.16 31.48
CA LEU A 23 -1.02 -8.08 32.46
C LEU A 23 -0.80 -8.60 33.89
N SER A 24 -1.37 -9.76 34.26
CA SER A 24 -1.24 -10.31 35.61
C SER A 24 0.05 -11.09 35.88
N LYS A 25 0.84 -11.43 34.86
CA LYS A 25 2.15 -12.12 35.00
C LYS A 25 3.36 -11.21 34.88
N ALA A 26 3.18 -9.93 34.62
CA ALA A 26 4.27 -8.96 34.51
C ALA A 26 4.50 -8.18 35.79
N THR A 27 4.81 -8.86 36.89
CA THR A 27 5.49 -8.25 38.02
C THR A 27 6.99 -8.11 37.71
N TYR A 28 7.31 -7.31 36.69
CA TYR A 28 8.66 -6.79 36.49
C TYR A 28 8.56 -5.31 36.10
N LYS A 29 9.29 -4.48 36.85
CA LYS A 29 9.43 -3.02 36.79
C LYS A 29 8.90 -2.38 35.51
N ARG A 30 7.93 -1.47 35.65
CA ARG A 30 7.32 -0.66 34.61
C ARG A 30 8.37 -0.12 33.63
N LYS A 31 8.45 -0.74 32.45
CA LYS A 31 9.13 -0.18 31.29
C LYS A 31 8.06 -0.10 30.20
N THR A 32 7.74 1.11 29.80
CA THR A 32 6.78 1.36 28.73
C THR A 32 7.38 0.82 27.43
N PRO A 33 6.73 -0.06 26.66
CA PRO A 33 7.28 -0.53 25.40
C PRO A 33 7.37 0.63 24.41
N ALA A 34 8.55 0.86 23.87
CA ALA A 34 8.69 1.71 22.70
C ALA A 34 8.55 0.86 21.44
N ILE A 35 7.75 1.39 20.58
CA ILE A 35 7.23 0.72 19.42
C ILE A 35 7.95 1.29 18.22
N LEU A 36 8.98 0.60 17.76
CA LEU A 36 9.69 0.94 16.55
C LEU A 36 10.32 -0.30 15.93
N ALA A 37 10.02 -0.50 14.67
CA ALA A 37 10.62 -1.55 13.87
C ALA A 37 12.09 -1.28 13.49
N PHE A 38 12.76 -0.25 14.04
CA PHE A 38 14.12 0.10 13.67
C PHE A 38 14.96 0.46 14.87
N THR A 39 16.05 -0.30 15.07
CA THR A 39 17.23 0.12 15.82
C THR A 39 18.26 0.61 14.81
N SER A 40 18.31 1.90 14.51
CA SER A 40 19.32 2.44 13.61
C SER A 40 20.33 3.29 14.39
N LYS A 41 21.53 3.43 13.82
CA LYS A 41 22.56 4.34 14.35
C LYS A 41 22.06 5.79 14.44
N THR A 42 21.08 6.17 13.62
CA THR A 42 20.40 7.47 13.69
C THR A 42 19.70 7.67 15.03
N TRP A 43 19.09 6.62 15.58
CA TRP A 43 18.50 6.66 16.91
C TRP A 43 19.56 6.79 18.01
N GLU A 44 20.75 6.19 17.82
CA GLU A 44 21.89 6.38 18.70
C GLU A 44 22.42 7.83 18.65
N GLU A 45 22.61 8.36 17.43
CA GLU A 45 23.09 9.74 17.21
C GLU A 45 22.11 10.78 17.74
N LEU A 46 20.80 10.51 17.73
CA LEU A 46 19.78 11.36 18.33
C LEU A 46 19.58 11.14 19.83
N GLY A 47 20.32 10.23 20.44
CA GLY A 47 20.16 9.82 21.85
C GLY A 47 18.91 8.97 22.10
N THR A 48 18.10 8.72 21.09
CA THR A 48 16.81 8.02 21.21
C THR A 48 17.03 6.54 21.50
N LEU A 49 18.00 5.89 20.84
CA LEU A 49 18.34 4.48 21.10
C LEU A 49 18.90 4.27 22.50
N ASN A 50 19.74 5.16 22.99
CA ASN A 50 20.26 5.08 24.35
C ASN A 50 19.13 5.22 25.38
N GLN A 51 18.18 6.11 25.17
CA GLN A 51 16.96 6.20 25.99
C GLN A 51 16.09 4.96 25.87
N LEU A 52 15.93 4.41 24.66
CA LEU A 52 15.14 3.21 24.41
C LEU A 52 15.83 1.97 25.01
N ALA A 53 17.10 1.73 24.72
CA ALA A 53 17.87 0.59 25.25
C ALA A 53 18.06 0.65 26.77
N THR A 54 18.35 1.81 27.33
CA THR A 54 18.49 2.03 28.78
C THR A 54 17.19 1.81 29.54
N ASN A 55 16.05 2.00 28.85
CA ASN A 55 14.72 1.76 29.38
C ASN A 55 14.18 0.37 29.08
N GLY A 56 14.92 -0.50 28.36
CA GLY A 56 14.57 -1.91 28.07
C GLY A 56 13.34 -2.06 27.22
N TYR A 57 13.19 -1.24 26.20
CA TYR A 57 12.09 -1.33 25.25
C TYR A 57 12.33 -2.48 24.28
N GLN A 58 11.30 -3.32 24.10
CA GLN A 58 11.24 -4.26 22.99
C GLN A 58 10.51 -3.60 21.82
N ALA A 59 11.07 -3.74 20.63
CA ALA A 59 10.36 -3.36 19.42
C ALA A 59 9.15 -4.27 19.25
N LEU A 60 7.95 -3.70 19.31
CA LEU A 60 6.69 -4.38 19.00
C LEU A 60 6.23 -3.87 17.64
N ALA A 61 6.03 -4.77 16.70
CA ALA A 61 5.27 -4.42 15.50
C ALA A 61 3.83 -4.14 15.92
N LEU A 62 3.34 -3.02 15.48
CA LEU A 62 2.03 -2.53 15.86
C LEU A 62 1.05 -2.71 14.70
N ASP A 63 0.35 -3.83 14.76
CA ASP A 63 -0.95 -3.96 14.11
C ASP A 63 -2.11 -3.51 15.01
N LEU A 64 -1.81 -2.96 16.16
CA LEU A 64 -2.83 -2.43 17.07
C LEU A 64 -2.96 -0.93 16.80
N PRO A 65 -4.11 -0.47 16.26
CA PRO A 65 -4.36 0.94 15.95
C PRO A 65 -4.03 1.87 17.11
N ASP A 66 -4.39 1.51 18.34
CA ASP A 66 -4.13 2.28 19.55
C ASP A 66 -2.63 2.48 19.83
N ALA A 67 -1.82 1.53 19.48
CA ALA A 67 -0.40 1.60 19.79
C ALA A 67 0.33 2.46 18.75
N ALA A 68 -0.07 2.40 17.47
CA ALA A 68 0.40 3.33 16.45
C ALA A 68 0.01 4.77 16.82
N LEU A 69 -1.24 5.01 17.19
CA LEU A 69 -1.69 6.34 17.61
C LEU A 69 -0.93 6.88 18.83
N LYS A 70 -0.64 6.05 19.84
CA LYS A 70 0.17 6.45 21.00
C LYS A 70 1.62 6.81 20.61
N PHE A 71 2.19 6.07 19.67
CA PHE A 71 3.51 6.41 19.12
C PHE A 71 3.47 7.77 18.43
N LEU A 72 2.48 7.99 17.55
CA LEU A 72 2.32 9.25 16.82
C LEU A 72 2.09 10.43 17.76
N ASP A 73 1.30 10.27 18.83
CA ASP A 73 1.11 11.31 19.86
C ASP A 73 2.43 11.71 20.52
N ARG A 74 3.26 10.73 20.85
CA ARG A 74 4.58 10.98 21.41
C ARG A 74 5.46 11.71 20.42
N MET A 75 5.53 11.27 19.15
CA MET A 75 6.31 11.94 18.12
C MET A 75 5.84 13.38 17.88
N ALA A 76 4.54 13.60 17.81
CA ALA A 76 3.95 14.94 17.69
C ALA A 76 4.38 15.85 18.86
N SER A 77 4.31 15.34 20.10
CA SER A 77 4.75 16.05 21.31
C SER A 77 6.23 16.37 21.27
N GLU A 78 7.09 15.42 20.90
CA GLU A 78 8.55 15.61 20.81
C GLU A 78 8.93 16.62 19.73
N LEU A 79 8.20 16.63 18.61
CA LEU A 79 8.39 17.56 17.51
C LEU A 79 7.75 18.93 17.75
N GLY A 80 6.90 19.06 18.77
CA GLY A 80 6.09 20.26 19.00
C GLY A 80 5.17 20.55 17.82
N LEU A 81 4.53 19.52 17.27
CA LEU A 81 3.56 19.63 16.18
C LEU A 81 2.16 19.35 16.69
N PRO A 82 1.14 20.14 16.30
CA PRO A 82 -0.24 19.77 16.55
C PRO A 82 -0.59 18.50 15.79
N VAL A 83 -1.41 17.64 16.42
CA VAL A 83 -1.94 16.42 15.82
C VAL A 83 -3.46 16.47 15.84
N VAL A 84 -4.07 16.18 14.70
CA VAL A 84 -5.51 15.98 14.54
C VAL A 84 -5.75 14.50 14.27
N LYS A 85 -6.78 13.93 14.89
CA LYS A 85 -7.21 12.55 14.69
C LYS A 85 -8.66 12.55 14.22
N VAL A 86 -8.90 11.90 13.11
CA VAL A 86 -10.23 11.79 12.50
C VAL A 86 -10.60 10.32 12.42
N GLU A 87 -11.60 9.94 13.19
CA GLU A 87 -12.19 8.60 13.08
C GLU A 87 -13.16 8.60 11.87
N VAL A 88 -12.70 8.05 10.76
CA VAL A 88 -13.47 8.04 9.49
C VAL A 88 -14.55 6.96 9.48
N CYS A 89 -14.35 5.88 10.22
CA CYS A 89 -15.35 4.89 10.58
C CYS A 89 -14.91 4.15 11.86
N PRO A 90 -15.78 3.38 12.54
CA PRO A 90 -15.44 2.76 13.81
C PRO A 90 -14.12 1.97 13.78
N GLY A 91 -13.17 2.39 14.63
CA GLY A 91 -11.86 1.77 14.77
C GLY A 91 -10.86 2.14 13.66
N ARG A 92 -11.18 3.08 12.76
CA ARG A 92 -10.29 3.57 11.70
C ARG A 92 -10.01 5.05 11.88
N VAL A 93 -8.83 5.36 12.39
CA VAL A 93 -8.42 6.73 12.72
C VAL A 93 -7.29 7.18 11.81
N VAL A 94 -7.51 8.24 11.07
CA VAL A 94 -6.46 8.97 10.33
C VAL A 94 -5.85 10.00 11.28
N ALA A 95 -4.53 9.99 11.44
CA ALA A 95 -3.81 10.95 12.25
C ALA A 95 -3.01 11.91 11.36
N ILE A 96 -3.03 13.21 11.65
CA ILE A 96 -2.35 14.23 10.87
C ILE A 96 -1.53 15.13 11.80
N MET A 97 -0.21 15.15 11.61
CA MET A 97 0.68 16.13 12.24
C MET A 97 0.91 17.29 11.27
N THR A 98 0.82 18.52 11.74
CA THR A 98 0.95 19.70 10.89
C THR A 98 2.15 20.55 11.29
N TRP A 99 3.05 20.75 10.35
CA TRP A 99 4.09 21.77 10.43
C TRP A 99 3.66 23.00 9.61
N MET A 100 3.13 24.00 10.32
CA MET A 100 2.57 25.18 9.71
C MET A 100 3.62 25.98 8.95
N GLY A 101 3.31 26.33 7.72
CA GLY A 101 4.12 27.23 6.90
C GLY A 101 3.94 28.69 7.30
N THR A 102 4.85 29.56 6.83
CA THR A 102 4.78 31.03 7.07
C THR A 102 3.69 31.69 6.24
N ASN A 103 3.22 31.03 5.17
CA ASN A 103 2.06 31.45 4.38
C ASN A 103 1.07 30.27 4.24
N PRO A 104 0.19 30.05 5.22
CA PRO A 104 -0.71 28.90 5.25
C PRO A 104 -1.86 28.99 4.21
N GLY A 105 -2.01 30.09 3.49
CA GLY A 105 -2.93 30.22 2.36
C GLY A 105 -2.48 29.45 1.11
N LEU A 106 -1.17 29.20 0.98
CA LEU A 106 -0.63 28.43 -0.12
C LEU A 106 -1.02 26.94 0.01
N LYS A 107 -1.11 26.25 -1.12
CA LYS A 107 -1.30 24.80 -1.15
C LYS A 107 -0.21 24.08 -0.37
N SER A 108 -0.62 23.14 0.46
CA SER A 108 0.26 22.39 1.36
C SER A 108 0.93 21.19 0.70
N ILE A 109 1.95 20.65 1.37
CA ILE A 109 2.59 19.37 1.04
C ILE A 109 2.03 18.30 1.97
N LEU A 110 1.61 17.18 1.40
CA LEU A 110 1.17 16.00 2.12
C LEU A 110 2.23 14.90 2.05
N LEU A 111 2.72 14.47 3.19
CA LEU A 111 3.55 13.27 3.35
C LEU A 111 2.65 12.16 3.88
N ASN A 112 2.14 11.33 2.96
CA ASN A 112 1.25 10.23 3.30
C ASN A 112 2.03 8.99 3.70
N SER A 113 1.52 8.23 4.66
CA SER A 113 2.01 6.90 4.97
C SER A 113 0.92 6.07 5.67
N HIS A 114 0.94 4.75 5.47
CA HIS A 114 0.06 3.85 6.20
C HIS A 114 0.74 3.23 7.43
N THR A 115 -0.08 2.80 8.39
CA THR A 115 0.38 2.26 9.67
C THR A 115 0.16 0.77 9.83
N ASP A 116 -0.70 0.20 9.02
CA ASP A 116 -0.95 -1.24 8.96
C ASP A 116 0.15 -1.98 8.19
N VAL A 117 0.15 -3.28 8.27
CA VAL A 117 1.05 -4.19 7.54
C VAL A 117 0.32 -5.50 7.27
N VAL A 118 0.70 -6.20 6.20
CA VAL A 118 0.14 -7.52 5.89
C VAL A 118 0.50 -8.57 6.96
N PRO A 119 -0.34 -9.60 7.16
CA PRO A 119 -0.07 -10.69 8.08
C PRO A 119 1.24 -11.42 7.78
N VAL A 120 1.79 -12.09 8.78
CA VAL A 120 3.02 -12.87 8.69
C VAL A 120 2.81 -14.33 9.07
N TYR A 121 3.53 -15.23 8.40
CA TYR A 121 3.68 -16.63 8.78
C TYR A 121 5.04 -16.78 9.46
N LYS A 122 5.10 -16.65 10.79
CA LYS A 122 6.35 -16.58 11.58
C LYS A 122 7.29 -17.74 11.34
N GLU A 123 6.77 -18.93 11.07
CA GLU A 123 7.50 -20.16 10.78
C GLU A 123 8.37 -20.09 9.51
N HIS A 124 8.11 -19.12 8.64
CA HIS A 124 8.89 -18.89 7.41
C HIS A 124 9.93 -17.78 7.53
N TRP A 125 10.00 -17.13 8.71
CA TRP A 125 10.94 -16.04 8.95
C TRP A 125 12.20 -16.53 9.65
N LYS A 126 13.37 -16.09 9.18
CA LYS A 126 14.66 -16.35 9.79
C LYS A 126 14.79 -15.73 11.19
N TYR A 127 14.19 -14.56 11.37
CA TYR A 127 14.13 -13.83 12.64
C TYR A 127 12.67 -13.49 12.96
N ASP A 128 12.35 -13.19 14.22
CA ASP A 128 10.99 -12.75 14.55
C ASP A 128 10.65 -11.49 13.71
N PRO A 129 9.58 -11.54 12.88
CA PRO A 129 9.21 -10.45 11.96
C PRO A 129 8.85 -9.14 12.66
N PHE A 130 8.75 -9.14 13.98
CA PHE A 130 8.41 -7.98 14.79
C PHE A 130 9.54 -7.54 15.75
N ALA A 131 10.71 -8.16 15.66
CA ALA A 131 11.84 -7.84 16.53
C ALA A 131 12.77 -6.75 15.97
N ALA A 132 12.62 -6.37 14.69
CA ALA A 132 13.55 -5.47 14.00
C ALA A 132 15.02 -5.90 14.17
N PHE A 133 15.28 -7.19 13.99
CA PHE A 133 16.61 -7.75 14.18
C PHE A 133 17.57 -7.22 13.12
N LYS A 134 18.70 -6.64 13.57
CA LYS A 134 19.78 -6.19 12.69
C LYS A 134 20.90 -7.22 12.66
N ASP A 135 21.24 -7.72 11.47
CA ASP A 135 22.37 -8.63 11.27
C ASP A 135 23.72 -7.90 11.20
N ALA A 136 24.81 -8.67 11.03
CA ALA A 136 26.16 -8.14 10.96
C ALA A 136 26.42 -7.29 9.71
N ASP A 137 25.64 -7.47 8.65
CA ASP A 137 25.74 -6.72 7.39
C ASP A 137 24.93 -5.41 7.46
N GLY A 138 24.23 -5.16 8.56
CA GLY A 138 23.40 -3.99 8.78
C GLY A 138 21.99 -4.12 8.19
N ASN A 139 21.54 -5.32 7.82
CA ASN A 139 20.19 -5.55 7.33
C ASN A 139 19.24 -5.68 8.53
N ILE A 140 18.18 -4.89 8.53
CA ILE A 140 17.16 -4.84 9.57
C ILE A 140 15.95 -5.63 9.07
N TYR A 141 15.70 -6.78 9.69
CA TYR A 141 14.63 -7.69 9.33
C TYR A 141 13.39 -7.39 10.15
N ALA A 142 12.31 -6.95 9.51
CA ALA A 142 10.97 -6.89 10.08
C ALA A 142 9.92 -6.67 9.01
N ARG A 143 8.68 -7.06 9.29
CA ARG A 143 7.52 -6.66 8.49
C ARG A 143 7.31 -5.14 8.63
N GLY A 144 7.15 -4.44 7.49
CA GLY A 144 7.06 -2.98 7.44
C GLY A 144 8.41 -2.26 7.26
N THR A 145 9.52 -2.99 7.08
CA THR A 145 10.84 -2.38 6.81
C THR A 145 10.95 -1.81 5.41
N GLN A 146 10.17 -2.30 4.46
CA GLN A 146 10.04 -1.72 3.13
C GLN A 146 8.66 -1.08 2.93
N ASP A 147 7.61 -1.69 3.47
CA ASP A 147 6.21 -1.36 3.24
C ASP A 147 5.49 -1.08 4.57
N MET A 148 5.22 0.17 4.89
CA MET A 148 6.01 1.38 4.53
C MET A 148 6.46 2.13 5.80
N LYS A 149 6.55 1.44 6.96
CA LYS A 149 6.95 2.07 8.24
C LYS A 149 8.32 2.74 8.19
N CYS A 150 9.22 2.26 7.30
CA CYS A 150 10.50 2.92 7.05
C CYS A 150 10.29 4.37 6.56
N VAL A 151 9.39 4.58 5.61
CA VAL A 151 9.09 5.91 5.06
C VAL A 151 8.42 6.78 6.11
N THR A 152 7.46 6.22 6.88
CA THR A 152 6.85 6.91 8.03
C THR A 152 7.91 7.52 8.96
N ILE A 153 8.90 6.71 9.33
CA ILE A 153 9.97 7.15 10.24
C ILE A 153 10.93 8.11 9.53
N GLN A 154 11.24 7.86 8.26
CA GLN A 154 12.08 8.78 7.49
C GLN A 154 11.46 10.19 7.40
N TYR A 155 10.14 10.30 7.21
CA TYR A 155 9.44 11.58 7.26
C TYR A 155 9.57 12.26 8.62
N ILE A 156 9.27 11.55 9.70
CA ILE A 156 9.35 12.06 11.08
C ILE A 156 10.76 12.56 11.38
N GLU A 157 11.80 11.79 11.05
CA GLU A 157 13.18 12.13 11.34
C GLU A 157 13.71 13.28 10.46
N ALA A 158 13.30 13.34 9.19
CA ALA A 158 13.63 14.48 8.35
C ALA A 158 13.05 15.78 8.92
N ILE A 159 11.78 15.78 9.34
CA ILE A 159 11.15 16.93 9.99
C ILE A 159 11.85 17.27 11.31
N ARG A 160 12.22 16.28 12.13
CA ARG A 160 12.97 16.50 13.37
C ARG A 160 14.27 17.25 13.10
N ARG A 161 15.05 16.81 12.13
CA ARG A 161 16.34 17.42 11.76
C ARG A 161 16.17 18.85 11.21
N LEU A 162 15.16 19.06 10.38
CA LEU A 162 14.85 20.37 9.80
C LEU A 162 14.43 21.38 10.88
N LYS A 163 13.56 20.97 11.80
CA LYS A 163 13.15 21.79 12.95
C LYS A 163 14.32 22.10 13.89
N ALA A 164 15.18 21.12 14.18
CA ALA A 164 16.37 21.31 15.01
C ALA A 164 17.35 22.34 14.39
N LYS A 165 17.36 22.49 13.06
CA LYS A 165 18.12 23.53 12.34
C LYS A 165 17.41 24.88 12.30
N GLY A 166 16.24 25.04 12.94
CA GLY A 166 15.45 26.26 12.93
C GLY A 166 14.86 26.61 11.58
N GLN A 167 14.70 25.65 10.68
CA GLN A 167 14.14 25.92 9.35
C GLN A 167 12.64 26.19 9.41
N THR A 168 12.17 27.07 8.52
CA THR A 168 10.76 27.38 8.28
C THR A 168 10.54 27.50 6.77
N PHE A 169 9.34 27.18 6.30
CA PHE A 169 9.01 27.18 4.87
C PHE A 169 7.74 27.96 4.62
N ALA A 170 7.53 28.39 3.38
CA ALA A 170 6.30 29.14 3.01
C ALA A 170 5.07 28.25 3.13
N ARG A 171 5.12 27.03 2.59
CA ARG A 171 4.00 26.09 2.55
C ARG A 171 3.93 25.25 3.80
N THR A 172 2.71 24.96 4.23
CA THR A 172 2.44 24.00 5.31
C THR A 172 2.81 22.59 4.85
N THR A 173 3.35 21.78 5.75
CA THR A 173 3.63 20.36 5.53
C THR A 173 2.82 19.52 6.50
N HIS A 174 2.04 18.59 5.98
CA HIS A 174 1.29 17.61 6.77
C HIS A 174 1.93 16.25 6.67
N LEU A 175 2.10 15.58 7.82
CA LEU A 175 2.41 14.15 7.89
C LEU A 175 1.09 13.45 8.20
N MET A 176 0.62 12.64 7.30
CA MET A 176 -0.63 11.92 7.42
C MET A 176 -0.39 10.42 7.53
N PHE A 177 -1.10 9.79 8.45
CA PHE A 177 -0.96 8.39 8.80
C PHE A 177 -2.32 7.72 8.70
N VAL A 178 -2.46 6.78 7.77
CA VAL A 178 -3.73 6.09 7.45
C VAL A 178 -3.72 4.63 7.92
N PRO A 179 -4.87 4.03 8.24
CA PRO A 179 -4.94 2.79 9.02
C PRO A 179 -5.24 1.51 8.23
N ASP A 180 -5.51 1.51 6.92
CA ASP A 180 -6.03 0.33 6.21
C ASP A 180 -5.64 0.21 4.74
N GLU A 181 -4.48 0.70 4.36
CA GLU A 181 -3.96 0.64 2.99
C GLU A 181 -3.87 -0.80 2.50
N GLU A 182 -3.28 -1.68 3.30
CA GLU A 182 -3.00 -3.10 3.01
C GLU A 182 -4.25 -3.98 2.78
N VAL A 183 -5.41 -3.46 3.15
CA VAL A 183 -6.71 -4.09 2.90
C VAL A 183 -7.57 -3.29 1.91
N GLY A 184 -6.93 -2.38 1.15
CA GLY A 184 -7.51 -1.66 0.02
C GLY A 184 -7.89 -0.20 0.30
N GLY A 185 -7.58 0.38 1.46
CA GLY A 185 -7.78 1.80 1.79
C GLY A 185 -9.24 2.27 1.86
N HIS A 186 -10.21 1.36 1.74
CA HIS A 186 -11.63 1.70 1.61
C HIS A 186 -12.23 2.32 2.87
N LYS A 187 -11.70 1.96 4.05
CA LYS A 187 -12.15 2.45 5.36
C LYS A 187 -11.19 3.45 5.99
N GLY A 188 -10.14 3.85 5.28
CA GLY A 188 -9.16 4.84 5.65
C GLY A 188 -9.15 5.98 4.66
N MET A 189 -8.22 5.93 3.69
CA MET A 189 -8.02 7.02 2.74
C MET A 189 -9.24 7.31 1.87
N GLU A 190 -9.94 6.31 1.34
CA GLU A 190 -11.11 6.54 0.48
C GLU A 190 -12.22 7.32 1.19
N MET A 191 -12.47 7.02 2.47
CA MET A 191 -13.42 7.79 3.26
C MET A 191 -12.87 9.16 3.62
N PHE A 192 -11.59 9.24 3.98
CA PHE A 192 -10.97 10.46 4.44
C PHE A 192 -10.83 11.52 3.34
N ILE A 193 -10.52 11.13 2.09
CA ILE A 193 -10.36 12.05 0.96
C ILE A 193 -11.63 12.92 0.73
N ASN A 194 -12.80 12.42 1.12
CA ASN A 194 -14.07 13.12 1.03
C ASN A 194 -14.45 13.90 2.31
N HIS A 195 -13.69 13.71 3.38
CA HIS A 195 -13.97 14.34 4.67
C HIS A 195 -13.65 15.83 4.65
N PRO A 196 -14.40 16.70 5.37
CA PRO A 196 -14.10 18.11 5.47
C PRO A 196 -12.67 18.41 5.94
N GLU A 197 -12.15 17.62 6.90
CA GLU A 197 -10.79 17.81 7.40
C GLU A 197 -9.72 17.60 6.32
N PHE A 198 -9.91 16.69 5.36
CA PHE A 198 -8.99 16.55 4.23
C PHE A 198 -8.99 17.83 3.37
N LYS A 199 -10.17 18.41 3.12
CA LYS A 199 -10.27 19.66 2.35
C LYS A 199 -9.57 20.81 3.07
N ASN A 200 -9.66 20.85 4.41
CA ASN A 200 -9.00 21.86 5.25
C ASN A 200 -7.47 21.77 5.21
N LEU A 201 -6.89 20.61 4.83
CA LEU A 201 -5.44 20.49 4.65
C LEU A 201 -4.91 21.31 3.47
N ASN A 202 -5.78 21.75 2.56
CA ASN A 202 -5.44 22.55 1.38
C ASN A 202 -4.30 21.95 0.56
N VAL A 203 -4.33 20.64 0.33
CA VAL A 203 -3.23 19.89 -0.33
C VAL A 203 -2.99 20.37 -1.76
N GLY A 204 -1.74 20.58 -2.13
CA GLY A 204 -1.29 20.87 -3.50
C GLY A 204 -0.50 19.74 -4.13
N PHE A 205 0.21 18.96 -3.31
CA PHE A 205 1.05 17.85 -3.75
C PHE A 205 1.21 16.82 -2.65
N ALA A 206 1.23 15.53 -3.01
CA ALA A 206 1.44 14.44 -2.07
C ALA A 206 2.65 13.58 -2.45
N LEU A 207 3.41 13.18 -1.43
CA LEU A 207 4.33 12.05 -1.49
C LEU A 207 3.71 10.89 -0.72
N ASP A 208 3.84 9.71 -1.29
CA ASP A 208 3.32 8.45 -0.76
C ASP A 208 4.38 7.36 -0.93
N GLU A 209 4.06 6.12 -0.60
CA GLU A 209 4.96 4.99 -0.75
C GLU A 209 5.32 4.67 -2.20
N GLY A 210 6.51 4.09 -2.36
CA GLY A 210 6.99 3.47 -3.59
C GLY A 210 7.57 2.09 -3.30
N LEU A 211 8.30 1.54 -4.24
CA LEU A 211 8.99 0.25 -4.09
C LEU A 211 10.50 0.43 -3.92
N ALA A 212 11.12 -0.55 -3.28
CA ALA A 212 12.55 -0.75 -3.36
C ALA A 212 13.01 -0.98 -4.81
N ASN A 213 14.26 -0.66 -5.09
CA ASN A 213 14.89 -0.96 -6.37
C ASN A 213 16.20 -1.74 -6.12
N PRO A 214 16.39 -2.92 -6.72
CA PRO A 214 17.59 -3.71 -6.52
C PRO A 214 18.85 -3.11 -7.18
N GLY A 215 18.68 -2.19 -8.13
CA GLY A 215 19.78 -1.51 -8.85
C GLY A 215 20.14 -0.15 -8.25
N GLU A 216 20.86 0.62 -9.03
CA GLU A 216 21.34 1.97 -8.69
C GLU A 216 20.23 3.03 -8.67
N ALA A 217 19.19 2.83 -9.50
CA ALA A 217 18.13 3.79 -9.69
C ALA A 217 17.15 3.81 -8.50
N PHE A 218 16.39 4.89 -8.41
CA PHE A 218 15.23 5.02 -7.54
C PHE A 218 13.98 5.03 -8.39
N THR A 219 13.02 4.17 -8.06
CA THR A 219 11.77 4.12 -8.80
C THR A 219 10.79 5.17 -8.28
N VAL A 220 10.13 5.87 -9.21
CA VAL A 220 9.12 6.89 -8.92
C VAL A 220 7.84 6.51 -9.63
N PHE A 221 6.76 6.41 -8.87
CA PHE A 221 5.45 6.02 -9.39
C PHE A 221 4.55 7.25 -9.54
N TYR A 222 4.23 7.59 -10.78
CA TYR A 222 3.39 8.75 -11.10
C TYR A 222 1.93 8.37 -11.43
N GLY A 223 1.62 7.11 -11.43
CA GLY A 223 0.31 6.51 -11.64
C GLY A 223 0.33 5.04 -11.23
N GLU A 224 -0.80 4.39 -11.28
CA GLU A 224 -0.94 2.98 -10.90
C GLU A 224 -1.97 2.27 -11.77
N ARG A 225 -1.94 0.93 -11.77
CA ARG A 225 -2.89 0.13 -12.54
C ARG A 225 -4.25 0.06 -11.82
N ASN A 226 -5.33 0.06 -12.61
CA ASN A 226 -6.69 -0.12 -12.11
C ASN A 226 -6.96 -1.57 -11.75
N PRO A 227 -7.36 -1.89 -10.51
CA PRO A 227 -7.80 -3.22 -10.14
C PRO A 227 -9.27 -3.45 -10.53
N TRP A 228 -9.52 -4.49 -11.34
CA TRP A 228 -10.84 -5.01 -11.63
C TRP A 228 -10.93 -6.46 -11.20
N TRP A 229 -11.95 -6.79 -10.42
CA TRP A 229 -12.26 -8.17 -10.02
C TRP A 229 -13.58 -8.55 -10.63
N LEU A 230 -13.56 -9.61 -11.43
CA LEU A 230 -14.67 -10.03 -12.26
C LEU A 230 -15.01 -11.49 -11.99
N THR A 231 -16.29 -11.81 -11.87
CA THR A 231 -16.80 -13.18 -11.90
C THR A 231 -17.65 -13.36 -13.14
N VAL A 232 -17.36 -14.39 -13.95
CA VAL A 232 -18.15 -14.79 -15.12
C VAL A 232 -18.93 -16.04 -14.77
N ARG A 233 -20.23 -16.02 -15.01
CA ARG A 233 -21.16 -17.13 -14.77
C ARG A 233 -21.56 -17.76 -16.09
N CYS A 234 -21.37 -19.06 -16.18
CA CYS A 234 -21.66 -19.86 -17.36
C CYS A 234 -22.78 -20.86 -17.06
N PRO A 235 -24.03 -20.54 -17.36
CA PRO A 235 -25.14 -21.50 -17.29
C PRO A 235 -25.04 -22.49 -18.43
N GLY A 236 -25.61 -23.69 -18.25
CA GLY A 236 -25.62 -24.71 -19.31
C GLY A 236 -26.59 -25.86 -19.06
N SER A 237 -26.74 -26.73 -20.04
CA SER A 237 -27.59 -27.90 -19.93
C SER A 237 -26.99 -28.90 -18.93
N PRO A 238 -27.74 -29.28 -17.87
CA PRO A 238 -27.31 -30.33 -16.95
C PRO A 238 -27.59 -31.73 -17.53
N GLY A 239 -26.94 -32.73 -16.97
CA GLY A 239 -27.19 -34.10 -17.38
C GLY A 239 -26.37 -35.14 -16.68
N HIS A 240 -26.55 -36.40 -17.09
CA HIS A 240 -25.76 -37.49 -16.58
C HIS A 240 -24.42 -37.56 -17.30
N GLY A 241 -23.31 -37.66 -16.57
CA GLY A 241 -21.94 -37.58 -17.10
C GLY A 241 -21.51 -38.70 -18.06
N SER A 242 -22.35 -39.73 -18.24
CA SER A 242 -22.15 -40.78 -19.27
C SER A 242 -22.67 -40.39 -20.66
N ARG A 243 -23.27 -39.20 -20.82
CA ARG A 243 -23.89 -38.77 -22.07
C ARG A 243 -23.16 -37.58 -22.67
N PHE A 244 -23.17 -37.48 -23.98
CA PHE A 244 -22.80 -36.23 -24.66
C PHE A 244 -24.01 -35.28 -24.56
N VAL A 245 -23.86 -34.25 -23.71
CA VAL A 245 -24.85 -33.18 -23.53
C VAL A 245 -24.29 -31.94 -24.18
N GLU A 246 -25.07 -31.35 -25.07
CA GLU A 246 -24.70 -30.14 -25.78
C GLU A 246 -24.97 -28.89 -24.91
N ASN A 247 -24.23 -27.79 -25.19
CA ASN A 247 -24.41 -26.50 -24.54
C ASN A 247 -24.24 -26.58 -23.02
N THR A 248 -23.19 -27.28 -22.57
CA THR A 248 -22.87 -27.42 -21.13
C THR A 248 -22.23 -26.18 -20.59
N ALA A 249 -22.36 -25.96 -19.27
CA ALA A 249 -21.66 -24.88 -18.56
C ALA A 249 -20.13 -24.97 -18.74
N ALA A 250 -19.58 -26.20 -18.75
CA ALA A 250 -18.13 -26.43 -18.90
C ALA A 250 -17.60 -26.04 -20.30
N GLU A 251 -18.37 -26.24 -21.36
CA GLU A 251 -17.99 -25.80 -22.73
C GLU A 251 -17.88 -24.28 -22.80
N LYS A 252 -18.86 -23.57 -22.25
CA LYS A 252 -18.86 -22.09 -22.20
C LYS A 252 -17.73 -21.58 -21.32
N LEU A 253 -17.56 -22.18 -20.13
CA LEU A 253 -16.49 -21.85 -19.21
C LEU A 253 -15.10 -21.99 -19.86
N ARG A 254 -14.87 -23.08 -20.62
CA ARG A 254 -13.61 -23.28 -21.35
C ARG A 254 -13.38 -22.14 -22.36
N SER A 255 -14.43 -21.70 -23.07
CA SER A 255 -14.32 -20.60 -24.03
C SER A 255 -13.95 -19.30 -23.34
N VAL A 256 -14.58 -18.97 -22.21
CA VAL A 256 -14.25 -17.81 -21.37
C VAL A 256 -12.80 -17.88 -20.90
N ILE A 257 -12.40 -18.99 -20.27
CA ILE A 257 -11.05 -19.17 -19.75
C ILE A 257 -10.01 -18.99 -20.86
N ASN A 258 -10.23 -19.59 -22.02
CA ASN A 258 -9.30 -19.44 -23.14
C ASN A 258 -9.15 -17.99 -23.58
N SER A 259 -10.26 -17.25 -23.75
CA SER A 259 -10.22 -15.84 -24.17
C SER A 259 -9.42 -14.97 -23.21
N PHE A 260 -9.63 -15.13 -21.89
CA PHE A 260 -8.91 -14.37 -20.89
C PHE A 260 -7.43 -14.78 -20.80
N LEU A 261 -7.11 -16.07 -20.84
CA LEU A 261 -5.73 -16.54 -20.78
C LEU A 261 -4.94 -16.28 -22.05
N ASP A 262 -5.57 -16.33 -23.23
CA ASP A 262 -4.96 -15.93 -24.50
C ASP A 262 -4.60 -14.44 -24.50
N PHE A 263 -5.47 -13.59 -23.95
CA PHE A 263 -5.16 -12.18 -23.75
C PHE A 263 -3.99 -11.99 -22.75
N ARG A 264 -4.00 -12.73 -21.65
CA ARG A 264 -2.90 -12.74 -20.68
C ARG A 264 -1.56 -13.07 -21.35
N GLU A 265 -1.50 -14.11 -22.17
CA GLU A 265 -0.25 -14.49 -22.84
C GLU A 265 0.21 -13.43 -23.87
N LYS A 266 -0.72 -12.73 -24.53
CA LYS A 266 -0.38 -11.57 -25.39
C LYS A 266 0.27 -10.45 -24.61
N GLU A 267 -0.30 -10.08 -23.46
CA GLU A 267 0.26 -9.01 -22.61
C GLU A 267 1.61 -9.42 -22.01
N LYS A 268 1.76 -10.67 -21.56
CA LYS A 268 3.03 -11.24 -21.12
C LYS A 268 4.10 -11.22 -22.21
N HIS A 269 3.70 -11.54 -23.45
CA HIS A 269 4.61 -11.46 -24.61
C HIS A 269 5.04 -10.00 -24.86
N ARG A 270 4.11 -9.03 -24.80
CA ARG A 270 4.45 -7.59 -24.92
C ARG A 270 5.48 -7.16 -23.87
N LEU A 271 5.29 -7.56 -22.62
CA LEU A 271 6.25 -7.26 -21.54
C LEU A 271 7.63 -7.86 -21.82
N ASN A 272 7.69 -9.12 -22.25
CA ASN A 272 8.95 -9.83 -22.44
C ASN A 272 9.72 -9.42 -23.71
N THR A 273 9.07 -8.82 -24.69
CA THR A 273 9.67 -8.43 -25.96
C THR A 273 10.01 -6.95 -26.05
N SER A 274 9.59 -6.14 -25.09
CA SER A 274 9.89 -4.71 -25.01
C SER A 274 10.97 -4.44 -23.97
N GLU A 275 12.06 -3.83 -24.36
CA GLU A 275 13.11 -3.39 -23.43
C GLU A 275 12.66 -2.18 -22.56
N CYS A 276 11.60 -1.50 -22.98
CA CYS A 276 11.11 -0.28 -22.32
C CYS A 276 9.92 -0.53 -21.38
N PHE A 277 9.27 -1.70 -21.48
CA PHE A 277 8.08 -1.97 -20.68
C PHE A 277 8.42 -2.52 -19.30
N THR A 278 7.69 -2.02 -18.32
CA THR A 278 7.64 -2.56 -16.96
C THR A 278 6.31 -3.28 -16.74
N LEU A 279 6.16 -3.94 -15.61
CA LEU A 279 4.90 -4.61 -15.25
C LEU A 279 3.71 -3.62 -15.19
N GLY A 280 3.98 -2.34 -14.92
CA GLY A 280 2.98 -1.27 -14.91
C GLY A 280 2.42 -0.91 -16.29
N ASP A 281 3.11 -1.28 -17.37
CA ASP A 281 2.73 -0.91 -18.74
C ASP A 281 1.84 -1.94 -19.45
N VAL A 282 1.61 -3.09 -18.82
CA VAL A 282 0.82 -4.19 -19.38
C VAL A 282 -0.36 -4.56 -18.49
N THR A 283 -1.44 -5.04 -19.10
CA THR A 283 -2.58 -5.57 -18.35
C THR A 283 -2.27 -6.99 -17.89
N THR A 284 -2.33 -7.22 -16.58
CA THR A 284 -2.27 -8.60 -16.07
C THR A 284 -3.68 -9.13 -15.84
N VAL A 285 -3.86 -10.42 -16.17
CA VAL A 285 -5.09 -11.18 -15.95
C VAL A 285 -4.72 -12.49 -15.28
N ASN A 286 -5.27 -12.75 -14.10
CA ASN A 286 -5.07 -13.99 -13.39
C ASN A 286 -6.41 -14.60 -13.01
N MET A 287 -6.61 -15.88 -13.33
CA MET A 287 -7.73 -16.66 -12.84
C MET A 287 -7.50 -16.96 -11.36
N THR A 288 -8.44 -16.57 -10.51
CA THR A 288 -8.29 -16.64 -9.05
C THR A 288 -9.23 -17.62 -8.38
N MET A 289 -10.44 -17.80 -8.94
CA MET A 289 -11.43 -18.73 -8.39
C MET A 289 -12.10 -19.51 -9.52
N LEU A 290 -12.53 -20.73 -9.21
CA LEU A 290 -13.27 -21.60 -10.09
C LEU A 290 -14.27 -22.41 -9.26
N ASN A 291 -15.56 -22.35 -9.61
CA ASN A 291 -16.61 -23.05 -8.90
C ASN A 291 -17.50 -23.83 -9.87
N GLY A 292 -18.12 -24.90 -9.38
CA GLY A 292 -19.11 -25.70 -10.11
C GLY A 292 -18.96 -27.18 -9.90
N GLY A 293 -20.08 -27.90 -10.13
CA GLY A 293 -20.16 -29.34 -9.94
C GLY A 293 -20.43 -29.77 -8.49
N VAL A 294 -21.12 -30.90 -8.35
CA VAL A 294 -21.51 -31.46 -7.04
C VAL A 294 -21.21 -32.96 -6.93
N ALA A 295 -21.09 -33.67 -8.07
CA ALA A 295 -20.80 -35.10 -8.10
C ALA A 295 -20.15 -35.49 -9.45
N TYR A 296 -19.36 -36.56 -9.44
CA TYR A 296 -18.59 -37.01 -10.61
C TYR A 296 -19.42 -37.38 -11.83
N ASN A 297 -20.66 -37.82 -11.62
CA ASN A 297 -21.58 -38.27 -12.70
C ASN A 297 -22.67 -37.27 -13.04
N VAL A 298 -22.57 -36.02 -12.54
CA VAL A 298 -23.55 -34.94 -12.77
C VAL A 298 -22.89 -33.82 -13.56
N ILE A 299 -23.38 -33.51 -14.74
CA ILE A 299 -23.02 -32.30 -15.49
C ILE A 299 -23.73 -31.12 -14.82
N PRO A 300 -23.00 -30.10 -14.32
CA PRO A 300 -23.62 -28.98 -13.59
C PRO A 300 -24.40 -28.06 -14.51
N ALA A 301 -25.45 -27.46 -13.97
CA ALA A 301 -26.27 -26.45 -14.69
C ALA A 301 -25.56 -25.07 -14.73
N GLU A 302 -24.55 -24.82 -13.90
CA GLU A 302 -23.83 -23.56 -13.86
C GLU A 302 -22.39 -23.81 -13.37
N MET A 303 -21.46 -23.03 -13.90
CA MET A 303 -20.07 -22.95 -13.44
C MET A 303 -19.61 -21.48 -13.49
N ASP A 304 -18.77 -21.08 -12.53
CA ASP A 304 -18.23 -19.72 -12.44
C ASP A 304 -16.71 -19.72 -12.51
N VAL A 305 -16.16 -18.64 -13.04
CA VAL A 305 -14.74 -18.33 -12.98
C VAL A 305 -14.54 -16.88 -12.59
N SER A 306 -13.56 -16.61 -11.73
CA SER A 306 -13.21 -15.24 -11.34
C SER A 306 -11.79 -14.87 -11.74
N PHE A 307 -11.61 -13.59 -12.07
CA PHE A 307 -10.35 -13.03 -12.52
C PHE A 307 -9.99 -11.77 -11.72
N ASP A 308 -8.70 -11.65 -11.35
CA ASP A 308 -8.05 -10.39 -10.98
C ASP A 308 -7.39 -9.81 -12.23
N MET A 309 -7.75 -8.57 -12.55
CA MET A 309 -7.18 -7.81 -13.66
C MET A 309 -6.57 -6.52 -13.13
N ARG A 310 -5.36 -6.21 -13.60
CA ARG A 310 -4.66 -4.96 -13.31
C ARG A 310 -4.38 -4.23 -14.60
N ILE A 311 -5.01 -3.07 -14.79
CA ILE A 311 -5.13 -2.40 -16.08
C ILE A 311 -4.35 -1.09 -16.05
N PRO A 312 -3.34 -0.88 -16.94
CA PRO A 312 -2.58 0.37 -17.01
C PRO A 312 -3.44 1.59 -17.33
N PRO A 313 -3.02 2.80 -16.89
CA PRO A 313 -3.73 4.04 -17.22
C PRO A 313 -3.82 4.35 -18.73
N ALA A 314 -2.91 3.80 -19.54
CA ALA A 314 -2.90 3.99 -20.98
C ALA A 314 -3.98 3.17 -21.73
N VAL A 315 -4.62 2.21 -21.07
CA VAL A 315 -5.66 1.36 -21.67
C VAL A 315 -7.01 2.06 -21.57
N ASN A 316 -7.74 2.12 -22.68
CA ASN A 316 -9.12 2.59 -22.66
C ASN A 316 -10.02 1.58 -21.93
N LEU A 317 -10.50 1.93 -20.75
CA LEU A 317 -11.29 1.04 -19.89
C LEU A 317 -12.63 0.65 -20.50
N GLN A 318 -13.26 1.56 -21.25
CA GLN A 318 -14.53 1.28 -21.93
C GLN A 318 -14.33 0.25 -23.04
N GLU A 319 -13.29 0.39 -23.86
CA GLU A 319 -12.95 -0.57 -24.91
C GLU A 319 -12.57 -1.92 -24.33
N PHE A 320 -11.86 -1.94 -23.22
CA PHE A 320 -11.50 -3.18 -22.53
C PHE A 320 -12.73 -3.89 -21.96
N GLU A 321 -13.69 -3.16 -21.39
CA GLU A 321 -14.96 -3.74 -20.95
C GLU A 321 -15.77 -4.31 -22.14
N GLU A 322 -15.84 -3.60 -23.27
CA GLU A 322 -16.49 -4.13 -24.48
C GLU A 322 -15.78 -5.40 -25.01
N GLN A 323 -14.48 -5.51 -24.81
CA GLN A 323 -13.74 -6.74 -25.12
C GLN A 323 -14.18 -7.89 -24.21
N ILE A 324 -14.34 -7.65 -22.92
CA ILE A 324 -14.84 -8.64 -21.94
C ILE A 324 -16.26 -9.07 -22.33
N LYS A 325 -17.15 -8.12 -22.63
CA LYS A 325 -18.52 -8.42 -23.10
C LYS A 325 -18.51 -9.30 -24.34
N ARG A 326 -17.61 -9.04 -25.28
CA ARG A 326 -17.46 -9.84 -26.50
C ARG A 326 -17.05 -11.27 -26.18
N TRP A 327 -16.05 -11.47 -25.32
CA TRP A 327 -15.63 -12.81 -24.90
C TRP A 327 -16.76 -13.61 -24.22
N CYS A 328 -17.56 -12.94 -23.38
CA CYS A 328 -18.71 -13.57 -22.74
C CYS A 328 -19.77 -13.98 -23.80
N ARG A 329 -20.11 -13.11 -24.76
CA ARG A 329 -21.06 -13.42 -25.82
C ARG A 329 -20.60 -14.53 -26.76
N GLU A 330 -19.31 -14.57 -27.09
CA GLU A 330 -18.71 -15.62 -27.92
C GLU A 330 -18.77 -17.00 -27.24
N ALA A 331 -18.76 -17.03 -25.91
CA ALA A 331 -18.92 -18.25 -25.13
C ALA A 331 -20.36 -18.71 -25.03
N GLY A 332 -21.35 -17.79 -25.08
CA GLY A 332 -22.79 -18.06 -25.07
C GLY A 332 -23.58 -16.80 -24.75
N GLU A 333 -24.75 -16.64 -25.40
CA GLU A 333 -25.62 -15.47 -25.22
C GLU A 333 -26.17 -15.33 -23.77
N ASP A 334 -26.19 -16.42 -23.03
CA ASP A 334 -26.63 -16.49 -21.63
C ASP A 334 -25.50 -16.40 -20.62
N VAL A 335 -24.25 -16.26 -21.08
CA VAL A 335 -23.07 -16.01 -20.20
C VAL A 335 -23.14 -14.60 -19.67
N THR A 336 -23.10 -14.47 -18.35
CA THR A 336 -23.14 -13.18 -17.65
C THR A 336 -21.87 -12.92 -16.86
N TYR A 337 -21.62 -11.67 -16.52
CA TYR A 337 -20.51 -11.31 -15.65
C TYR A 337 -20.91 -10.23 -14.64
N GLU A 338 -20.18 -10.19 -13.54
CA GLU A 338 -20.39 -9.24 -12.46
C GLU A 338 -19.03 -8.76 -11.94
N PHE A 339 -18.89 -7.46 -11.72
CA PHE A 339 -17.70 -6.90 -11.08
C PHE A 339 -17.87 -6.89 -9.56
N ALA A 340 -17.00 -7.59 -8.86
CA ALA A 340 -16.85 -7.43 -7.41
C ALA A 340 -16.11 -6.12 -7.08
N GLN A 341 -15.19 -5.70 -7.98
CA GLN A 341 -14.49 -4.42 -7.90
C GLN A 341 -14.22 -3.89 -9.31
N LYS A 342 -14.47 -2.59 -9.50
CA LYS A 342 -14.25 -1.90 -10.77
C LYS A 342 -13.91 -0.44 -10.52
N HIS A 343 -12.67 -0.05 -10.71
CA HIS A 343 -12.26 1.35 -10.67
C HIS A 343 -12.15 1.91 -12.09
N MET A 344 -12.55 3.17 -12.26
CA MET A 344 -12.58 3.84 -13.58
C MET A 344 -11.67 5.07 -13.63
N ASN A 345 -11.05 5.46 -12.51
CA ASN A 345 -10.13 6.58 -12.49
C ASN A 345 -8.74 6.14 -12.97
N GLN A 346 -8.22 6.85 -13.98
CA GLN A 346 -6.89 6.58 -14.57
C GLN A 346 -5.99 7.83 -14.49
N THR A 347 -6.30 8.75 -13.59
CA THR A 347 -5.52 9.98 -13.43
C THR A 347 -4.08 9.65 -13.03
N VAL A 348 -3.13 10.22 -13.75
CA VAL A 348 -1.71 10.15 -13.44
C VAL A 348 -1.19 11.54 -13.06
N THR A 349 -0.15 11.58 -12.26
CA THR A 349 0.55 12.81 -11.90
C THR A 349 1.48 13.22 -13.04
N SER A 350 1.50 14.51 -13.38
CA SER A 350 2.43 15.04 -14.37
C SER A 350 3.88 14.82 -13.93
N THR A 351 4.70 14.35 -14.85
CA THR A 351 6.17 14.28 -14.72
C THR A 351 6.86 15.11 -15.79
N ASP A 352 6.18 16.16 -16.25
CA ASP A 352 6.73 17.16 -17.17
C ASP A 352 7.61 18.13 -16.38
N GLU A 353 8.73 18.54 -16.94
CA GLU A 353 9.66 19.48 -16.30
C GLU A 353 9.06 20.89 -16.15
N SER A 354 7.96 21.20 -16.83
CA SER A 354 7.19 22.44 -16.65
C SER A 354 6.27 22.42 -15.42
N ASP A 355 5.97 21.23 -14.87
CA ASP A 355 5.20 21.10 -13.64
C ASP A 355 6.06 21.50 -12.43
N PRO A 356 5.67 22.48 -11.63
CA PRO A 356 6.50 23.01 -10.56
C PRO A 356 6.79 21.98 -9.45
N TRP A 357 5.85 21.05 -9.19
CA TRP A 357 6.03 20.01 -8.19
C TRP A 357 7.02 18.95 -8.65
N TRP A 358 6.83 18.47 -9.89
CA TRP A 358 7.77 17.54 -10.48
C TRP A 358 9.15 18.14 -10.64
N HIS A 359 9.24 19.38 -11.10
CA HIS A 359 10.53 20.08 -11.25
C HIS A 359 11.28 20.17 -9.94
N ALA A 360 10.61 20.59 -8.85
CA ALA A 360 11.25 20.66 -7.53
C ALA A 360 11.70 19.29 -7.03
N PHE A 361 10.89 18.25 -7.24
CA PHE A 361 11.22 16.88 -6.87
C PHE A 361 12.40 16.34 -7.68
N SER A 362 12.32 16.39 -9.01
CA SER A 362 13.32 15.81 -9.94
C SER A 362 14.67 16.52 -9.84
N CYS A 363 14.69 17.85 -9.78
CA CYS A 363 15.91 18.63 -9.60
C CYS A 363 16.58 18.36 -8.24
N THR A 364 15.80 18.20 -7.17
CA THR A 364 16.35 17.84 -5.86
C THR A 364 16.99 16.46 -5.89
N CYS A 365 16.32 15.46 -6.44
CA CYS A 365 16.90 14.12 -6.60
C CYS A 365 18.17 14.15 -7.45
N LYS A 366 18.16 14.89 -8.56
CA LYS A 366 19.35 15.09 -9.42
C LYS A 366 20.50 15.73 -8.65
N SER A 367 20.25 16.72 -7.81
CA SER A 367 21.27 17.36 -6.96
C SER A 367 21.91 16.41 -5.93
N LEU A 368 21.21 15.33 -5.58
CA LEU A 368 21.66 14.25 -4.72
C LEU A 368 22.32 13.09 -5.48
N ASN A 369 22.60 13.27 -6.78
CA ASN A 369 23.11 12.23 -7.67
C ASN A 369 22.22 10.99 -7.74
N MET A 370 20.91 11.16 -7.69
CA MET A 370 19.94 10.09 -7.77
C MET A 370 19.42 9.96 -9.21
N THR A 371 19.53 8.77 -9.78
CA THR A 371 18.90 8.44 -11.06
C THR A 371 17.47 7.99 -10.81
N LEU A 372 16.49 8.70 -11.37
CA LEU A 372 15.08 8.36 -11.24
C LEU A 372 14.61 7.49 -12.42
N LYS A 373 13.86 6.44 -12.11
CA LYS A 373 13.12 5.62 -13.08
C LYS A 373 11.61 5.83 -12.86
N LYS A 374 10.96 6.44 -13.85
CA LYS A 374 9.52 6.71 -13.79
C LYS A 374 8.74 5.47 -14.23
N GLU A 375 7.80 5.00 -13.43
CA GLU A 375 7.00 3.82 -13.72
C GLU A 375 5.55 4.02 -13.30
N ILE A 376 4.66 3.20 -13.87
CA ILE A 376 3.31 2.97 -13.34
C ILE A 376 3.39 1.87 -12.28
N PHE A 377 2.82 2.14 -11.11
CA PHE A 377 2.81 1.17 -10.01
C PHE A 377 2.02 -0.09 -10.42
N PRO A 378 2.59 -1.27 -10.25
CA PRO A 378 1.95 -2.51 -10.73
C PRO A 378 0.78 -2.96 -9.85
N ALA A 379 0.69 -2.50 -8.61
CA ALA A 379 -0.42 -2.76 -7.70
C ALA A 379 -1.31 -1.50 -7.55
N ALA A 380 -1.74 -1.17 -6.34
CA ALA A 380 -2.51 0.03 -6.03
C ALA A 380 -2.12 0.54 -4.64
N THR A 381 -2.09 1.85 -4.45
CA THR A 381 -1.76 2.53 -3.20
C THR A 381 -2.84 3.55 -2.86
N ASP A 382 -2.72 4.21 -1.73
CA ASP A 382 -3.61 5.32 -1.35
C ASP A 382 -3.52 6.52 -2.29
N SER A 383 -2.43 6.65 -3.06
CA SER A 383 -2.26 7.69 -4.08
C SER A 383 -3.38 7.72 -5.12
N ARG A 384 -4.04 6.58 -5.40
CA ARG A 384 -5.17 6.53 -6.35
C ARG A 384 -6.34 7.40 -5.90
N PHE A 385 -6.62 7.44 -4.60
CA PHE A 385 -7.69 8.25 -4.04
C PHE A 385 -7.34 9.75 -4.09
N ILE A 386 -6.08 10.11 -3.83
CA ILE A 386 -5.58 11.48 -3.94
C ILE A 386 -5.67 11.96 -5.39
N ARG A 387 -5.21 11.15 -6.35
CA ARG A 387 -5.31 11.46 -7.79
C ARG A 387 -6.77 11.52 -8.27
N ALA A 388 -7.66 10.70 -7.70
CA ALA A 388 -9.07 10.70 -8.08
C ALA A 388 -9.79 12.00 -7.79
N VAL A 389 -9.35 12.78 -6.79
CA VAL A 389 -9.87 14.13 -6.51
C VAL A 389 -9.07 15.24 -7.19
N GLY A 390 -8.24 14.90 -8.17
CA GLY A 390 -7.50 15.85 -9.01
C GLY A 390 -6.22 16.41 -8.39
N LEU A 391 -5.73 15.82 -7.30
CA LEU A 391 -4.48 16.24 -6.65
C LEU A 391 -3.30 15.38 -7.15
N PRO A 392 -2.13 16.00 -7.46
CA PRO A 392 -0.94 15.25 -7.83
C PRO A 392 -0.37 14.47 -6.64
N ALA A 393 -0.06 13.21 -6.87
CA ALA A 393 0.57 12.33 -5.89
C ALA A 393 1.64 11.46 -6.55
N ILE A 394 2.80 11.36 -5.92
CA ILE A 394 3.94 10.54 -6.35
C ILE A 394 4.24 9.49 -5.31
N GLY A 395 4.28 8.22 -5.74
CA GLY A 395 4.80 7.13 -4.95
C GLY A 395 6.32 7.09 -4.99
N PHE A 396 6.97 7.21 -3.82
CA PHE A 396 8.42 7.27 -3.75
C PHE A 396 8.95 6.77 -2.40
N SER A 397 9.72 5.69 -2.44
CA SER A 397 10.49 5.19 -1.29
C SER A 397 11.99 5.21 -1.67
N PRO A 398 12.84 5.95 -0.96
CA PRO A 398 14.26 6.12 -1.32
C PRO A 398 15.10 4.89 -0.94
N MET A 399 14.79 3.74 -1.55
CA MET A 399 15.38 2.43 -1.27
C MET A 399 15.97 1.82 -2.55
N ASN A 400 17.18 2.24 -2.94
CA ASN A 400 17.95 1.57 -3.98
C ASN A 400 18.87 0.48 -3.39
N HIS A 401 19.51 -0.35 -4.22
CA HIS A 401 20.32 -1.51 -3.80
C HIS A 401 19.58 -2.46 -2.84
N THR A 402 18.28 -2.52 -2.95
CA THR A 402 17.41 -3.24 -2.02
C THR A 402 16.50 -4.18 -2.84
N PRO A 403 16.50 -5.49 -2.58
CA PRO A 403 15.60 -6.41 -3.26
C PRO A 403 14.14 -6.06 -2.90
N ILE A 404 13.23 -6.29 -3.83
CA ILE A 404 11.80 -6.05 -3.61
C ILE A 404 11.25 -7.24 -2.80
N LEU A 405 10.98 -7.02 -1.52
CA LEU A 405 10.52 -8.04 -0.56
C LEU A 405 9.23 -7.65 0.17
N LEU A 406 8.51 -6.60 -0.31
CA LEU A 406 7.22 -6.27 0.27
C LEU A 406 6.30 -7.50 0.21
N HIS A 407 5.54 -7.76 1.29
CA HIS A 407 4.66 -8.92 1.48
C HIS A 407 5.39 -10.28 1.51
N ASP A 408 6.70 -10.33 1.25
CA ASP A 408 7.46 -11.57 1.28
C ASP A 408 7.98 -11.90 2.69
N HIS A 409 8.50 -13.12 2.86
CA HIS A 409 9.17 -13.53 4.09
C HIS A 409 10.57 -12.91 4.14
N ASN A 410 11.05 -12.66 5.38
CA ASN A 410 12.37 -12.07 5.60
C ASN A 410 12.58 -10.71 4.94
N GLU A 411 11.51 -9.90 4.83
CA GLU A 411 11.58 -8.50 4.44
C GLU A 411 12.63 -7.79 5.28
N TYR A 412 13.51 -7.04 4.64
CA TYR A 412 14.55 -6.28 5.32
C TYR A 412 14.89 -4.98 4.59
N LEU A 413 15.45 -4.05 5.33
CA LEU A 413 16.06 -2.84 4.78
C LEU A 413 17.45 -2.65 5.41
N ASN A 414 18.45 -2.32 4.59
CA ASN A 414 19.79 -2.04 5.10
C ASN A 414 19.80 -0.69 5.83
N GLU A 415 20.47 -0.62 6.99
CA GLU A 415 20.57 0.57 7.81
C GLU A 415 21.08 1.80 7.04
N GLN A 416 22.11 1.64 6.20
CA GLN A 416 22.68 2.77 5.45
C GLN A 416 21.70 3.30 4.39
N VAL A 417 20.93 2.41 3.77
CA VAL A 417 19.86 2.79 2.83
C VAL A 417 18.77 3.56 3.57
N PHE A 418 18.34 3.06 4.74
CA PHE A 418 17.36 3.74 5.58
C PHE A 418 17.83 5.16 5.99
N LEU A 419 19.07 5.29 6.46
CA LEU A 419 19.65 6.58 6.88
C LEU A 419 19.78 7.56 5.71
N ARG A 420 20.15 7.06 4.52
CA ARG A 420 20.16 7.86 3.31
C ARG A 420 18.76 8.37 2.94
N GLY A 421 17.73 7.54 3.13
CA GLY A 421 16.35 7.94 2.91
C GLY A 421 15.94 9.16 3.75
N ILE A 422 16.34 9.22 5.03
CA ILE A 422 16.13 10.41 5.86
C ILE A 422 16.80 11.64 5.23
N GLN A 423 18.04 11.52 4.75
CA GLN A 423 18.77 12.61 4.09
C GLN A 423 18.09 13.08 2.81
N VAL A 424 17.49 12.16 2.06
CA VAL A 424 16.73 12.47 0.86
C VAL A 424 15.51 13.33 1.20
N TYR A 425 14.69 12.90 2.17
CA TYR A 425 13.52 13.68 2.59
C TYR A 425 13.89 15.00 3.27
N GLU A 426 15.05 15.06 3.96
CA GLU A 426 15.59 16.31 4.51
C GLU A 426 15.93 17.34 3.44
N LYS A 427 16.03 16.94 2.17
CA LYS A 427 16.18 17.82 1.00
C LYS A 427 14.90 18.02 0.22
N LEU A 428 14.10 16.97 0.05
CA LEU A 428 12.84 17.03 -0.69
C LEU A 428 11.79 17.91 0.00
N VAL A 429 11.64 17.77 1.31
CA VAL A 429 10.65 18.57 2.07
C VAL A 429 10.88 20.07 1.90
N PRO A 430 12.11 20.61 2.14
CA PRO A 430 12.38 22.02 1.89
C PRO A 430 12.14 22.46 0.44
N ALA A 431 12.54 21.66 -0.54
CA ALA A 431 12.38 21.99 -1.95
C ALA A 431 10.90 22.13 -2.33
N LEU A 432 10.08 21.18 -1.92
CA LEU A 432 8.64 21.19 -2.18
C LEU A 432 7.92 22.30 -1.39
N ALA A 433 8.24 22.45 -0.10
CA ALA A 433 7.60 23.43 0.76
C ALA A 433 8.03 24.89 0.48
N SER A 434 9.03 25.10 -0.36
CA SER A 434 9.53 26.42 -0.80
C SER A 434 9.15 26.78 -2.24
N ILE A 435 8.36 25.95 -2.92
CA ILE A 435 7.85 26.29 -4.27
C ILE A 435 7.07 27.62 -4.19
N PRO A 436 7.36 28.60 -5.08
CA PRO A 436 6.64 29.86 -5.11
C PRO A 436 5.12 29.69 -5.25
N PRO A 437 4.30 30.71 -4.89
CA PRO A 437 2.87 30.68 -5.14
C PRO A 437 2.56 30.32 -6.58
N GLN A 438 1.61 29.43 -6.78
CA GLN A 438 1.16 29.02 -8.11
C GLN A 438 -0.06 29.84 -8.54
N PRO A 439 -0.38 29.90 -9.84
CA PRO A 439 -1.58 30.61 -10.30
C PRO A 439 -2.84 30.12 -9.55
N GLY A 440 -3.58 31.06 -8.97
CA GLY A 440 -4.77 30.78 -8.16
C GLY A 440 -4.53 30.55 -6.67
N GLU A 441 -3.31 30.71 -6.19
CA GLU A 441 -2.95 30.65 -4.74
C GLU A 441 -2.76 32.07 -4.13
N GLU A 442 -2.97 33.13 -4.90
CA GLU A 442 -2.79 34.52 -4.45
C GLU A 442 -3.96 35.04 -3.58
#